data_d70fe3e66ea9a48a1deb69077add471b
#
_entry.id   d70fe3e66ea9a48a1deb69077add471b
#
_cell.length_a   1.000
_cell.length_b   1.000
_cell.length_c   1.000
_cell.angle_alpha   90.00
_cell.angle_beta   90.00
_cell.angle_gamma   90.00
#
_symmetry.space_group_name_H-M   'P 1'
#
loop_
_entity.id
_entity.type
_entity.pdbx_description
1 polymer ?
#
loop_
_entity_poly.entity_id
_entity_poly.type
_entity_poly.pdbx_seq_one_letter_code
_entity_poly.pdbx_strand_id
1 'polypeptide(L)'
;MKKVLVTGADGFIGSHLTESLLEKGYDVKAFTYYNSFNTWGWLDTLPKEKLNQIEVFSGDVRDPNGVREAMKGVDQVFHLAALIAIPFSYYSPDSYVDTNIKGTLNVLQAARDLGKFVRHKLLFNVRRVMCINITFSKPVFFCIFIMCIS
;
A
#
# COMPACT_ATOMS: atom_id res chain seq x y z
N MET A 1 8.94 -11.45 16.20
CA MET A 1 8.75 -11.33 14.73
C MET A 1 8.28 -9.92 14.46
N LYS A 2 8.77 -9.22 13.44
CA LYS A 2 8.24 -7.90 13.08
C LYS A 2 6.97 -8.08 12.26
N LYS A 3 5.90 -7.36 12.65
CA LYS A 3 4.64 -7.35 11.92
C LYS A 3 4.64 -6.23 10.88
N VAL A 4 4.32 -6.57 9.63
CA VAL A 4 4.35 -5.61 8.52
C VAL A 4 3.00 -5.55 7.80
N LEU A 5 2.60 -4.34 7.39
CA LEU A 5 1.42 -4.13 6.56
C LEU A 5 1.86 -3.87 5.12
N VAL A 6 1.24 -4.55 4.16
CA VAL A 6 1.41 -4.28 2.73
C VAL A 6 0.08 -3.78 2.18
N THR A 7 -0.01 -2.51 1.77
CA THR A 7 -1.20 -2.00 1.08
C THR A 7 -1.08 -2.26 -0.41
N GLY A 8 -2.19 -2.55 -1.09
CA GLY A 8 -2.19 -2.99 -2.48
C GLY A 8 -1.59 -4.39 -2.64
N ALA A 9 -1.73 -5.23 -1.61
CA ALA A 9 -1.24 -6.59 -1.60
C ALA A 9 -1.94 -7.48 -2.64
N ASP A 10 -3.14 -7.12 -3.05
CA ASP A 10 -3.94 -7.74 -4.11
C ASP A 10 -3.42 -7.47 -5.53
N GLY A 11 -2.51 -6.50 -5.69
CA GLY A 11 -1.85 -6.21 -6.95
C GLY A 11 -0.68 -7.16 -7.25
N PHE A 12 -0.21 -7.15 -8.51
CA PHE A 12 0.90 -7.99 -8.96
C PHE A 12 2.17 -7.80 -8.10
N ILE A 13 2.63 -6.55 -7.95
CA ILE A 13 3.84 -6.27 -7.16
C ILE A 13 3.59 -6.54 -5.67
N GLY A 14 2.40 -6.19 -5.15
CA GLY A 14 2.04 -6.36 -3.75
C GLY A 14 2.03 -7.82 -3.32
N SER A 15 1.49 -8.72 -4.15
CA SER A 15 1.45 -10.16 -3.87
C SER A 15 2.85 -10.77 -3.80
N HIS A 16 3.73 -10.44 -4.74
CA HIS A 16 5.12 -10.92 -4.72
C HIS A 16 5.92 -10.36 -3.54
N LEU A 17 5.69 -9.09 -3.16
CA LEU A 17 6.31 -8.53 -1.97
C LEU A 17 5.82 -9.24 -0.70
N THR A 18 4.51 -9.51 -0.60
CA THR A 18 3.91 -10.24 0.51
C THR A 18 4.54 -11.62 0.66
N GLU A 19 4.66 -12.37 -0.41
CA GLU A 19 5.32 -13.67 -0.44
C GLU A 19 6.78 -13.59 0.02
N SER A 20 7.55 -12.66 -0.55
CA SER A 20 8.95 -12.46 -0.18
C SER A 20 9.16 -12.06 1.29
N LEU A 21 8.22 -11.31 1.87
CA LEU A 21 8.27 -10.94 3.29
C LEU A 21 7.97 -12.14 4.19
N LEU A 22 7.02 -13.00 3.83
CA LEU A 22 6.77 -14.26 4.54
C LEU A 22 8.00 -15.15 4.54
N GLU A 23 8.65 -15.34 3.39
CA GLU A 23 9.86 -16.16 3.27
C GLU A 23 11.02 -15.62 4.11
N LYS A 24 11.04 -14.31 4.37
CA LYS A 24 12.01 -13.67 5.27
C LYS A 24 11.60 -13.71 6.75
N GLY A 25 10.52 -14.38 7.09
CA GLY A 25 10.07 -14.57 8.47
C GLY A 25 9.36 -13.36 9.09
N TYR A 26 8.75 -12.48 8.28
CA TYR A 26 7.88 -11.42 8.77
C TYR A 26 6.47 -11.95 9.04
N ASP A 27 5.79 -11.40 10.05
CA ASP A 27 4.34 -11.53 10.22
C ASP A 27 3.66 -10.52 9.28
N VAL A 28 2.96 -11.01 8.24
CA VAL A 28 2.46 -10.15 7.17
C VAL A 28 0.95 -9.96 7.28
N LYS A 29 0.54 -8.69 7.35
CA LYS A 29 -0.83 -8.25 7.19
C LYS A 29 -0.99 -7.65 5.78
N ALA A 30 -1.84 -8.27 4.96
CA ALA A 30 -2.12 -7.83 3.60
C ALA A 30 -3.37 -6.95 3.59
N PHE A 31 -3.21 -5.68 3.20
CA PHE A 31 -4.35 -4.78 2.98
C PHE A 31 -4.74 -4.85 1.51
N THR A 32 -5.91 -5.45 1.26
CA THR A 32 -6.49 -5.66 -0.07
C THR A 32 -7.65 -4.71 -0.30
N TYR A 33 -7.93 -4.37 -1.57
CA TYR A 33 -9.09 -3.58 -1.91
C TYR A 33 -10.37 -4.40 -1.71
N TYR A 34 -11.33 -3.87 -0.94
CA TYR A 34 -12.62 -4.54 -0.74
C TYR A 34 -13.40 -4.64 -2.06
N ASN A 35 -13.85 -5.84 -2.37
CA ASN A 35 -14.72 -6.10 -3.50
C ASN A 35 -15.80 -7.13 -3.15
N SER A 36 -16.90 -7.13 -3.90
CA SER A 36 -18.03 -8.06 -3.71
C SER A 36 -17.82 -9.44 -4.33
N PHE A 37 -16.70 -9.66 -5.03
CA PHE A 37 -16.42 -10.93 -5.73
C PHE A 37 -15.74 -11.95 -4.83
N ASN A 38 -15.45 -11.59 -3.57
CA ASN A 38 -14.76 -12.44 -2.60
C ASN A 38 -13.42 -12.97 -3.13
N THR A 39 -12.63 -12.10 -3.76
CA THR A 39 -11.29 -12.40 -4.27
C THR A 39 -10.28 -11.42 -3.70
N TRP A 40 -9.06 -11.89 -3.50
CA TRP A 40 -7.91 -11.09 -3.07
C TRP A 40 -6.92 -10.85 -4.22
N GLY A 41 -7.42 -10.91 -5.48
CA GLY A 41 -6.65 -10.61 -6.67
C GLY A 41 -5.46 -11.55 -6.85
N TRP A 42 -4.25 -11.00 -7.00
CA TRP A 42 -3.03 -11.81 -7.18
C TRP A 42 -2.63 -12.63 -5.95
N LEU A 43 -3.10 -12.30 -4.75
CA LEU A 43 -2.85 -13.15 -3.57
C LEU A 43 -3.49 -14.52 -3.71
N ASP A 44 -4.61 -14.66 -4.42
CA ASP A 44 -5.28 -15.94 -4.64
C ASP A 44 -4.43 -16.93 -5.46
N THR A 45 -3.36 -16.46 -6.11
CA THR A 45 -2.42 -17.30 -6.84
C THR A 45 -1.36 -17.96 -5.94
N LEU A 46 -1.25 -17.53 -4.69
CA LEU A 46 -0.30 -18.09 -3.74
C LEU A 46 -0.72 -19.49 -3.29
N PRO A 47 0.24 -20.39 -2.97
CA PRO A 47 -0.05 -21.67 -2.34
C PRO A 47 -0.85 -21.48 -1.05
N LYS A 48 -1.82 -22.37 -0.80
CA LYS A 48 -2.72 -22.28 0.37
C LYS A 48 -1.95 -22.22 1.70
N GLU A 49 -0.83 -22.95 1.78
CA GLU A 49 0.03 -22.98 2.97
C GLU A 49 0.63 -21.61 3.28
N LYS A 50 0.98 -20.82 2.26
CA LYS A 50 1.45 -19.44 2.42
C LYS A 50 0.30 -18.49 2.71
N LEU A 51 -0.82 -18.63 2.00
CA LEU A 51 -1.99 -17.79 2.17
C LEU A 51 -2.55 -17.88 3.60
N ASN A 52 -2.56 -19.06 4.20
CA ASN A 52 -3.00 -19.28 5.58
C ASN A 52 -2.10 -18.61 6.65
N GLN A 53 -0.91 -18.17 6.28
CA GLN A 53 0.02 -17.45 7.17
C GLN A 53 -0.15 -15.92 7.10
N ILE A 54 -0.99 -15.44 6.17
CA ILE A 54 -1.22 -14.01 5.94
C ILE A 54 -2.49 -13.58 6.67
N GLU A 55 -2.41 -12.53 7.47
CA GLU A 55 -3.59 -11.82 7.95
C GLU A 55 -4.13 -10.91 6.85
N VAL A 56 -5.26 -11.24 6.22
CA VAL A 56 -5.86 -10.40 5.19
C VAL A 56 -6.84 -9.41 5.80
N PHE A 57 -6.66 -8.13 5.50
CA PHE A 57 -7.56 -7.05 5.87
C PHE A 57 -8.10 -6.39 4.60
N SER A 58 -9.38 -6.57 4.31
CA SER A 58 -10.03 -5.95 3.16
C SER A 58 -10.59 -4.57 3.52
N GLY A 59 -10.23 -3.55 2.75
CA GLY A 59 -10.63 -2.17 2.99
C GLY A 59 -10.34 -1.23 1.82
N ASP A 60 -10.41 0.05 2.09
CA ASP A 60 -10.10 1.11 1.11
C ASP A 60 -9.12 2.11 1.72
N VAL A 61 -8.01 2.40 1.04
CA VAL A 61 -7.02 3.37 1.51
C VAL A 61 -7.57 4.80 1.60
N ARG A 62 -8.68 5.07 0.91
CA ARG A 62 -9.39 6.35 0.98
C ARG A 62 -10.15 6.53 2.30
N ASP A 63 -10.42 5.43 3.03
CA ASP A 63 -11.04 5.49 4.36
C ASP A 63 -9.95 5.60 5.44
N PRO A 64 -9.83 6.77 6.12
CA PRO A 64 -8.83 6.97 7.17
C PRO A 64 -9.04 6.07 8.39
N ASN A 65 -10.29 5.66 8.68
CA ASN A 65 -10.59 4.81 9.83
C ASN A 65 -10.15 3.36 9.56
N GLY A 66 -10.47 2.83 8.37
CA GLY A 66 -10.03 1.50 7.94
C GLY A 66 -8.51 1.39 7.88
N VAL A 67 -7.84 2.43 7.35
CA VAL A 67 -6.36 2.51 7.33
C VAL A 67 -5.79 2.49 8.75
N ARG A 68 -6.32 3.30 9.66
CA ARG A 68 -5.87 3.34 11.06
C ARG A 68 -6.06 1.98 11.74
N GLU A 69 -7.19 1.32 11.52
CA GLU A 69 -7.47 0.00 12.08
C GLU A 69 -6.50 -1.06 11.54
N ALA A 70 -6.27 -1.08 10.22
CA ALA A 70 -5.31 -1.99 9.59
C ALA A 70 -3.89 -1.83 10.13
N MET A 71 -3.50 -0.62 10.53
CA MET A 71 -2.15 -0.30 11.02
C MET A 71 -1.95 -0.56 12.52
N LYS A 72 -3.00 -0.93 13.28
CA LYS A 72 -2.84 -1.32 14.67
C LYS A 72 -1.98 -2.58 14.82
N GLY A 73 -1.05 -2.55 15.75
CA GLY A 73 -0.15 -3.67 16.02
C GLY A 73 0.93 -3.92 14.97
N VAL A 74 1.02 -3.09 13.93
CA VAL A 74 2.01 -3.19 12.86
C VAL A 74 3.26 -2.37 13.21
N ASP A 75 4.44 -2.88 12.90
CA ASP A 75 5.72 -2.19 13.12
C ASP A 75 6.14 -1.35 11.92
N GLN A 76 5.83 -1.82 10.71
CA GLN A 76 6.26 -1.20 9.46
C GLN A 76 5.19 -1.35 8.38
N VAL A 77 5.04 -0.33 7.54
CA VAL A 77 4.09 -0.31 6.40
C VAL A 77 4.84 -0.22 5.08
N PHE A 78 4.48 -1.11 4.15
CA PHE A 78 4.84 -1.02 2.73
C PHE A 78 3.61 -0.54 1.96
N HIS A 79 3.65 0.71 1.52
CA HIS A 79 2.52 1.33 0.84
C HIS A 79 2.68 1.25 -0.68
N LEU A 80 1.90 0.36 -1.32
CA LEU A 80 1.88 0.14 -2.78
C LEU A 80 0.51 0.38 -3.40
N ALA A 81 -0.53 0.57 -2.58
CA ALA A 81 -1.87 0.84 -3.11
C ALA A 81 -1.89 2.12 -3.93
N ALA A 82 -2.15 2.00 -5.23
CA ALA A 82 -2.23 3.11 -6.17
C ALA A 82 -3.01 2.71 -7.43
N LEU A 83 -3.72 3.66 -8.03
CA LEU A 83 -4.22 3.55 -9.39
C LEU A 83 -3.13 3.99 -10.38
N ILE A 84 -2.88 3.19 -11.42
CA ILE A 84 -1.73 3.36 -12.31
C ILE A 84 -2.08 3.34 -13.80
N ALA A 85 -3.30 2.94 -14.17
CA ALA A 85 -3.72 2.82 -15.56
C ALA A 85 -3.90 4.19 -16.22
N ILE A 86 -2.91 4.66 -16.99
CA ILE A 86 -2.91 5.98 -17.62
C ILE A 86 -4.19 6.26 -18.40
N PRO A 87 -4.71 5.36 -19.29
CA PRO A 87 -5.94 5.64 -20.02
C PRO A 87 -7.15 5.89 -19.11
N PHE A 88 -7.24 5.16 -17.98
CA PHE A 88 -8.33 5.33 -17.04
C PHE A 88 -8.26 6.67 -16.27
N SER A 89 -7.07 7.23 -16.09
CA SER A 89 -6.89 8.53 -15.40
C SER A 89 -7.57 9.69 -16.14
N TYR A 90 -7.72 9.60 -17.48
CA TYR A 90 -8.41 10.63 -18.25
C TYR A 90 -9.93 10.58 -18.08
N TYR A 91 -10.49 9.41 -17.75
CA TYR A 91 -11.93 9.25 -17.54
C TYR A 91 -12.34 9.45 -16.08
N SER A 92 -11.44 9.18 -15.15
CA SER A 92 -11.73 9.25 -13.71
C SER A 92 -10.58 9.88 -12.92
N PRO A 93 -10.24 11.15 -13.20
CA PRO A 93 -9.12 11.82 -12.53
C PRO A 93 -9.31 11.93 -11.01
N ASP A 94 -10.53 12.17 -10.53
CA ASP A 94 -10.84 12.26 -9.10
C ASP A 94 -10.51 10.97 -8.35
N SER A 95 -10.75 9.80 -8.97
CA SER A 95 -10.36 8.51 -8.37
C SER A 95 -8.85 8.40 -8.15
N TYR A 96 -8.05 8.99 -9.03
CA TYR A 96 -6.59 9.02 -8.88
C TYR A 96 -6.16 9.95 -7.75
N VAL A 97 -6.76 11.13 -7.66
CA VAL A 97 -6.52 12.06 -6.54
C VAL A 97 -6.91 11.41 -5.22
N ASP A 98 -8.09 10.84 -5.15
CA ASP A 98 -8.60 10.22 -3.92
C ASP A 98 -7.76 9.02 -3.50
N THR A 99 -7.37 8.15 -4.44
CA THR A 99 -6.58 6.96 -4.11
C THR A 99 -5.11 7.30 -3.87
N ASN A 100 -4.47 8.00 -4.84
CA ASN A 100 -3.02 8.16 -4.81
C ASN A 100 -2.56 9.28 -3.88
N ILE A 101 -3.36 10.35 -3.74
CA ILE A 101 -3.02 11.49 -2.88
C ILE A 101 -3.66 11.35 -1.50
N LYS A 102 -5.00 11.31 -1.43
CA LYS A 102 -5.68 11.22 -0.13
C LYS A 102 -5.44 9.89 0.57
N GLY A 103 -5.44 8.76 -0.20
CA GLY A 103 -5.12 7.45 0.35
C GLY A 103 -3.72 7.40 0.93
N THR A 104 -2.71 7.94 0.22
CA THR A 104 -1.35 8.06 0.74
C THR A 104 -1.31 8.95 1.99
N LEU A 105 -2.00 10.10 1.98
CA LEU A 105 -2.10 10.99 3.14
C LEU A 105 -2.68 10.26 4.36
N ASN A 106 -3.74 9.47 4.18
CA ASN A 106 -4.34 8.69 5.27
C ASN A 106 -3.34 7.70 5.90
N VAL A 107 -2.59 6.97 5.06
CA VAL A 107 -1.56 6.04 5.53
C VAL A 107 -0.48 6.78 6.34
N LEU A 108 -0.08 7.94 5.87
CA LEU A 108 0.97 8.74 6.52
C LEU A 108 0.51 9.37 7.83
N GLN A 109 -0.71 9.90 7.87
CA GLN A 109 -1.28 10.42 9.11
C GLN A 109 -1.45 9.32 10.15
N ALA A 110 -1.98 8.15 9.75
CA ALA A 110 -2.09 7.00 10.63
C ALA A 110 -0.72 6.53 11.14
N ALA A 111 0.30 6.50 10.28
CA ALA A 111 1.66 6.15 10.67
C ALA A 111 2.25 7.12 11.68
N ARG A 112 2.08 8.43 11.45
CA ARG A 112 2.51 9.48 12.39
C ARG A 112 1.84 9.32 13.75
N ASP A 113 0.52 9.16 13.75
CA ASP A 113 -0.28 9.08 14.98
C ASP A 113 0.03 7.80 15.79
N LEU A 114 0.39 6.73 15.11
CA LEU A 114 0.73 5.44 15.72
C LEU A 114 2.25 5.26 15.92
N GLY A 115 3.08 6.22 15.55
CA GLY A 115 4.54 6.14 15.65
C GLY A 115 5.16 5.03 14.79
N LYS A 116 4.60 4.77 13.61
CA LYS A 116 4.99 3.65 12.73
C LYS A 116 5.91 4.09 11.60
N PHE A 117 6.68 3.13 11.11
CA PHE A 117 7.61 3.33 10.01
C PHE A 117 6.94 2.99 8.67
N VAL A 118 6.90 3.94 7.73
CA VAL A 118 6.34 3.72 6.38
C VAL A 118 7.46 3.65 5.37
N ARG A 119 7.50 2.56 4.61
CA ARG A 119 8.28 2.46 3.36
C ARG A 119 7.32 2.55 2.19
N HIS A 120 7.50 3.58 1.40
CA HIS A 120 6.80 3.76 0.14
C HIS A 120 7.77 3.46 -1.00
N LYS A 121 7.43 2.52 -1.86
CA LYS A 121 8.20 2.24 -3.05
C LYS A 121 7.25 2.07 -4.22
N LEU A 122 7.00 3.15 -4.95
CA LEU A 122 6.40 3.09 -6.27
C LEU A 122 7.53 3.03 -7.31
N LEU A 123 7.65 1.89 -7.96
CA LEU A 123 8.50 1.71 -9.13
C LEU A 123 7.65 2.01 -10.38
N PHE A 124 7.68 3.25 -10.87
CA PHE A 124 7.23 3.54 -12.22
C PHE A 124 8.32 4.27 -12.99
N ASN A 125 8.70 3.64 -14.09
CA ASN A 125 9.58 4.22 -15.09
C ASN A 125 8.71 4.99 -16.10
N VAL A 126 8.28 6.21 -15.71
CA VAL A 126 7.70 7.16 -16.64
C VAL A 126 8.73 8.27 -16.84
N ARG A 127 9.03 8.62 -18.08
CA ARG A 127 10.15 9.48 -18.51
C ARG A 127 10.23 10.87 -17.86
N ARG A 128 9.33 11.26 -16.97
CA ARG A 128 9.40 12.46 -16.12
C ARG A 128 8.67 12.24 -14.81
N VAL A 129 9.38 11.75 -13.82
CA VAL A 129 8.88 11.72 -12.44
C VAL A 129 9.76 12.60 -11.59
N MET A 130 9.16 13.62 -10.99
CA MET A 130 9.80 14.43 -9.99
C MET A 130 9.68 13.74 -8.64
N CYS A 131 10.79 13.18 -8.14
CA CYS A 131 10.87 12.67 -6.78
C CYS A 131 11.00 13.84 -5.81
N ILE A 132 10.02 14.06 -4.95
CA ILE A 132 10.18 14.95 -3.80
C ILE A 132 10.56 14.08 -2.62
N ASN A 133 11.84 14.14 -2.23
CA ASN A 133 12.32 13.58 -0.97
C ASN A 133 12.00 14.55 0.16
N ILE A 134 11.04 14.21 1.00
CA ILE A 134 10.78 14.97 2.23
C ILE A 134 11.42 14.19 3.38
N THR A 135 12.51 14.72 3.92
CA THR A 135 13.20 14.15 5.07
C THR A 135 12.73 14.86 6.33
N PHE A 136 12.02 14.16 7.21
CA PHE A 136 11.77 14.63 8.56
C PHE A 136 12.78 14.02 9.53
N SER A 137 13.28 14.82 10.48
CA SER A 137 14.33 14.47 11.42
C SER A 137 13.87 13.55 12.56
N LYS A 138 13.22 12.46 12.25
CA LYS A 138 13.00 11.21 13.00
C LYS A 138 12.22 10.27 12.07
N PRO A 139 12.39 8.93 12.11
CA PRO A 139 12.50 8.10 10.93
C PRO A 139 11.19 7.90 10.16
N VAL A 140 10.76 8.91 9.44
CA VAL A 140 9.70 8.79 8.44
C VAL A 140 10.32 9.16 7.09
N PHE A 141 10.74 8.18 6.32
CA PHE A 141 11.17 8.39 4.93
C PHE A 141 9.94 8.48 4.05
N PHE A 142 9.80 9.62 3.40
CA PHE A 142 8.72 9.93 2.49
C PHE A 142 9.21 9.95 1.05
N CYS A 143 8.52 9.26 0.17
CA CYS A 143 8.55 9.53 -1.24
C CYS A 143 7.11 9.72 -1.72
N ILE A 144 6.68 10.96 -1.94
CA ILE A 144 5.39 11.26 -2.58
C ILE A 144 5.63 11.27 -4.08
N PHE A 145 4.95 10.38 -4.79
CA PHE A 145 4.88 10.42 -6.24
C PHE A 145 3.68 11.29 -6.65
N ILE A 146 3.97 12.46 -7.18
CA ILE A 146 2.97 13.24 -7.91
C ILE A 146 3.10 12.83 -9.38
N MET A 147 2.09 12.12 -9.88
CA MET A 147 1.94 11.96 -11.33
C MET A 147 1.59 13.33 -11.91
N CYS A 148 2.52 13.96 -12.63
CA CYS A 148 2.16 15.03 -13.56
C CYS A 148 1.43 14.40 -14.74
N ILE A 149 0.15 14.74 -14.84
CA ILE A 149 -0.65 14.53 -16.04
C ILE A 149 -0.21 15.61 -17.02
N SER A 150 0.41 15.24 -18.11
CA SER A 150 0.60 16.09 -19.29
C SER A 150 0.06 15.39 -20.52
#